data_e1863b00485833c57d0d3f935d4cecd0
#
_entry.id   e1863b00485833c57d0d3f935d4cecd0
#
_cell.length_a   1.000
_cell.length_b   1.000
_cell.length_c   1.000
_cell.angle_alpha   90.00
_cell.angle_beta   90.00
_cell.angle_gamma   90.00
#
_symmetry.space_group_name_H-M   'P 1'
#
loop_
_entity.id
_entity.type
_entity.pdbx_description
1 polymer ?
#
loop_
_entity_poly.entity_id
_entity_poly.type
_entity_poly.pdbx_seq_one_letter_code
_entity_poly.pdbx_strand_id
1 'polypeptide(L)'
;SKYTGELSVVNPTTGCGGTNCATSVLDAWQDNVPVLFLSGNVKLATCSGHINKEKNINIRKYGIQEHHIVDTYKSMTKFTKFIDDPADVYNTIIEAIEIALTGRKGPVWIDIPGDIQLSPMVFPSLKKSFKNKELSSYSVDSDTLDTLMKRSERPLVLAGYGIRQSNTVEEFKQFIEQRNIPFVSTYGGRDYFPNDSKYSIGAIGQRGSRAG
;
A
#
# COMPACT_ATOMS: atom_id res chain seq x y z
N SER A 1 1.65 3.87 8.85
CA SER A 1 0.54 3.45 7.97
C SER A 1 -0.27 2.28 8.54
N LYS A 2 0.36 1.15 8.92
CA LYS A 2 -0.36 -0.01 9.51
C LYS A 2 -1.17 0.35 10.76
N TYR A 3 -0.67 1.26 11.59
CA TYR A 3 -1.32 1.66 12.83
C TYR A 3 -2.47 2.66 12.60
N THR A 4 -2.25 3.67 11.76
CA THR A 4 -3.24 4.75 11.55
C THR A 4 -4.18 4.51 10.37
N GLY A 5 -3.83 3.61 9.45
CA GLY A 5 -4.53 3.45 8.17
C GLY A 5 -4.24 4.55 7.13
N GLU A 6 -3.43 5.54 7.50
CA GLU A 6 -3.09 6.70 6.66
C GLU A 6 -1.87 6.42 5.77
N LEU A 7 -1.66 7.26 4.76
CA LEU A 7 -0.46 7.22 3.94
C LEU A 7 0.77 7.56 4.77
N SER A 8 1.80 6.74 4.68
CA SER A 8 3.13 7.05 5.21
C SER A 8 4.10 7.41 4.08
N VAL A 9 5.10 8.22 4.39
CA VAL A 9 6.18 8.56 3.46
C VAL A 9 7.50 8.06 4.00
N VAL A 10 8.28 7.40 3.14
CA VAL A 10 9.65 6.94 3.42
C VAL A 10 10.59 7.58 2.42
N ASN A 11 11.63 8.25 2.90
CA ASN A 11 12.61 8.94 2.07
C ASN A 11 13.99 8.27 2.17
N PRO A 12 14.30 7.24 1.37
CA PRO A 12 15.62 6.64 1.33
C PRO A 12 16.56 7.40 0.40
N THR A 13 17.85 7.31 0.68
CA THR A 13 18.87 7.78 -0.26
C THR A 13 19.00 6.83 -1.46
N THR A 14 19.71 7.27 -2.50
CA THR A 14 19.94 6.52 -3.74
C THR A 14 20.58 5.14 -3.51
N GLY A 15 20.43 4.24 -4.47
CA GLY A 15 21.09 2.95 -4.58
C GLY A 15 20.94 2.08 -3.35
N CYS A 16 22.01 1.92 -2.56
CA CYS A 16 22.04 1.03 -1.41
C CYS A 16 21.01 1.39 -0.33
N GLY A 17 20.71 2.68 -0.12
CA GLY A 17 19.67 3.12 0.78
C GLY A 17 18.29 2.69 0.31
N GLY A 18 18.00 2.87 -0.98
CA GLY A 18 16.77 2.42 -1.60
C GLY A 18 16.61 0.90 -1.58
N THR A 19 17.64 0.14 -1.94
CA THR A 19 17.58 -1.34 -1.94
C THR A 19 17.41 -1.92 -0.54
N ASN A 20 17.86 -1.22 0.49
CA ASN A 20 17.64 -1.63 1.89
C ASN A 20 16.16 -1.59 2.31
N CYS A 21 15.30 -0.93 1.53
CA CYS A 21 13.84 -0.90 1.76
C CYS A 21 13.10 -2.16 1.26
N ALA A 22 13.79 -3.13 0.61
CA ALA A 22 13.14 -4.24 -0.07
C ALA A 22 12.14 -5.01 0.82
N THR A 23 12.55 -5.35 2.04
CA THR A 23 11.68 -6.03 3.00
C THR A 23 10.45 -5.21 3.35
N SER A 24 10.61 -3.90 3.58
CA SER A 24 9.50 -3.01 3.93
C SER A 24 8.55 -2.77 2.76
N VAL A 25 9.07 -2.71 1.52
CA VAL A 25 8.25 -2.60 0.31
C VAL A 25 7.41 -3.85 0.12
N LEU A 26 8.02 -5.04 0.25
CA LEU A 26 7.32 -6.31 0.14
C LEU A 26 6.26 -6.48 1.24
N ASP A 27 6.59 -6.12 2.47
CA ASP A 27 5.64 -6.15 3.60
C ASP A 27 4.43 -5.22 3.35
N ALA A 28 4.68 -3.98 2.89
CA ALA A 28 3.62 -3.06 2.52
C ALA A 28 2.76 -3.57 1.34
N TRP A 29 3.38 -4.23 0.37
CA TRP A 29 2.69 -4.85 -0.76
C TRP A 29 1.78 -5.99 -0.33
N GLN A 30 2.28 -6.92 0.48
CA GLN A 30 1.53 -8.09 0.95
C GLN A 30 0.37 -7.70 1.87
N ASP A 31 0.58 -6.71 2.72
CA ASP A 31 -0.43 -6.26 3.69
C ASP A 31 -1.31 -5.11 3.17
N ASN A 32 -1.15 -4.74 1.91
CA ASN A 32 -1.93 -3.66 1.26
C ASN A 32 -1.82 -2.31 2.00
N VAL A 33 -0.63 -1.98 2.46
CA VAL A 33 -0.35 -0.78 3.24
C VAL A 33 0.04 0.37 2.30
N PRO A 34 -0.65 1.53 2.33
CA PRO A 34 -0.31 2.65 1.47
C PRO A 34 0.97 3.34 1.98
N VAL A 35 2.03 3.24 1.20
CA VAL A 35 3.32 3.89 1.49
C VAL A 35 3.84 4.56 0.23
N LEU A 36 4.20 5.82 0.33
CA LEU A 36 4.96 6.53 -0.70
C LEU A 36 6.45 6.44 -0.37
N PHE A 37 7.20 5.68 -1.15
CA PHE A 37 8.65 5.70 -1.14
C PHE A 37 9.12 6.78 -2.11
N LEU A 38 9.87 7.75 -1.60
CA LEU A 38 10.38 8.89 -2.34
C LEU A 38 11.90 8.90 -2.23
N SER A 39 12.59 8.33 -3.20
CA SER A 39 14.06 8.27 -3.19
C SER A 39 14.69 9.40 -3.99
N GLY A 40 15.89 9.80 -3.56
CA GLY A 40 16.76 10.60 -4.37
C GLY A 40 17.66 9.74 -5.25
N ASN A 41 18.21 10.33 -6.30
CA ASN A 41 19.26 9.73 -7.12
C ASN A 41 20.40 10.74 -7.38
N VAL A 42 21.49 10.29 -7.96
CA VAL A 42 22.54 11.17 -8.46
C VAL A 42 21.98 12.12 -9.53
N LYS A 43 22.80 13.07 -9.99
CA LYS A 43 22.37 13.99 -11.07
C LYS A 43 21.93 13.19 -12.30
N LEU A 44 20.90 13.65 -12.99
CA LEU A 44 20.32 12.98 -14.15
C LEU A 44 21.36 12.57 -15.20
N ALA A 45 22.27 13.51 -15.53
CA ALA A 45 23.36 13.26 -16.48
C ALA A 45 24.36 12.17 -16.05
N THR A 46 24.32 11.71 -14.79
CA THR A 46 25.16 10.64 -14.24
C THR A 46 24.38 9.37 -13.89
N CYS A 47 23.10 9.33 -14.20
CA CYS A 47 22.29 8.11 -14.09
C CYS A 47 22.52 7.22 -15.32
N SER A 48 22.98 5.99 -15.12
CA SER A 48 23.25 5.05 -16.22
C SER A 48 22.03 4.76 -17.06
N GLY A 49 20.84 4.64 -16.45
CA GLY A 49 19.60 4.44 -17.19
C GLY A 49 19.28 5.58 -18.18
N HIS A 50 19.51 6.83 -17.75
CA HIS A 50 19.35 8.00 -18.62
C HIS A 50 20.40 8.02 -19.75
N ILE A 51 21.68 7.80 -19.43
CA ILE A 51 22.78 7.75 -20.40
C ILE A 51 22.54 6.64 -21.44
N ASN A 52 22.13 5.46 -20.99
CA ASN A 52 21.86 4.32 -21.87
C ASN A 52 20.78 4.64 -22.89
N LYS A 53 19.69 5.28 -22.45
CA LYS A 53 18.58 5.70 -23.29
C LYS A 53 18.99 6.76 -24.31
N GLU A 54 19.70 7.80 -23.87
CA GLU A 54 20.09 8.92 -24.75
C GLU A 54 21.15 8.54 -25.78
N LYS A 55 22.16 7.75 -25.37
CA LYS A 55 23.31 7.41 -26.21
C LYS A 55 23.19 6.06 -26.91
N ASN A 56 22.08 5.33 -26.68
CA ASN A 56 21.88 3.97 -27.17
C ASN A 56 23.07 3.03 -26.87
N ILE A 57 23.54 3.06 -25.63
CA ILE A 57 24.62 2.22 -25.10
C ILE A 57 24.12 1.42 -23.90
N ASN A 58 24.92 0.51 -23.40
CA ASN A 58 24.55 -0.31 -22.24
C ASN A 58 25.68 -0.30 -21.22
N ILE A 59 25.75 0.73 -20.38
CA ILE A 59 26.65 0.78 -19.23
C ILE A 59 25.91 0.32 -17.99
N ARG A 60 26.63 -0.43 -17.15
CA ARG A 60 26.04 -0.99 -15.92
C ARG A 60 25.85 0.08 -14.85
N LYS A 61 26.76 1.04 -14.73
CA LYS A 61 26.81 2.06 -13.69
C LYS A 61 27.70 3.20 -14.16
N TYR A 62 27.35 4.44 -13.78
CA TYR A 62 28.19 5.63 -14.00
C TYR A 62 28.31 6.47 -12.74
N GLY A 63 27.23 6.95 -12.16
CA GLY A 63 27.22 7.73 -10.91
C GLY A 63 27.61 6.91 -9.68
N ILE A 64 28.00 7.60 -8.60
CA ILE A 64 28.34 6.97 -7.32
C ILE A 64 27.07 6.48 -6.65
N GLN A 65 26.99 5.16 -6.34
CA GLN A 65 25.85 4.52 -5.68
C GLN A 65 24.51 4.64 -6.45
N GLU A 66 24.55 5.09 -7.71
CA GLU A 66 23.32 5.16 -8.51
C GLU A 66 22.77 3.76 -8.78
N HIS A 67 21.45 3.68 -8.85
CA HIS A 67 20.73 2.48 -9.20
C HIS A 67 19.39 2.85 -9.81
N HIS A 68 18.93 2.12 -10.82
CA HIS A 68 17.61 2.30 -11.40
C HIS A 68 16.57 1.61 -10.52
N ILE A 69 16.30 2.22 -9.37
CA ILE A 69 15.54 1.62 -8.26
C ILE A 69 14.09 1.30 -8.62
N VAL A 70 13.50 2.05 -9.53
CA VAL A 70 12.12 1.86 -9.98
C VAL A 70 11.90 0.50 -10.63
N ASP A 71 12.88 -0.01 -11.38
CA ASP A 71 12.79 -1.36 -11.97
C ASP A 71 12.87 -2.46 -10.91
N THR A 72 13.65 -2.23 -9.84
CA THR A 72 13.77 -3.17 -8.74
C THR A 72 12.43 -3.40 -8.04
N TYR A 73 11.63 -2.37 -7.88
CA TYR A 73 10.39 -2.43 -7.11
C TYR A 73 9.11 -2.53 -7.95
N LYS A 74 9.22 -2.55 -9.27
CA LYS A 74 8.07 -2.60 -10.17
C LYS A 74 7.10 -3.75 -9.90
N SER A 75 7.60 -4.91 -9.48
CA SER A 75 6.78 -6.09 -9.21
C SER A 75 6.10 -6.11 -7.85
N MET A 76 6.51 -5.24 -6.92
CA MET A 76 6.00 -5.19 -5.55
C MET A 76 5.55 -3.79 -5.13
N THR A 77 5.12 -2.98 -6.11
CA THR A 77 4.50 -1.68 -5.93
C THR A 77 3.36 -1.50 -6.90
N LYS A 78 2.41 -0.65 -6.57
CA LYS A 78 1.30 -0.30 -7.47
C LYS A 78 1.70 0.65 -8.60
N PHE A 79 2.75 1.43 -8.35
CA PHE A 79 3.25 2.43 -9.28
C PHE A 79 4.73 2.70 -9.00
N THR A 80 5.52 2.84 -10.07
CA THR A 80 6.90 3.30 -9.99
C THR A 80 7.16 4.34 -11.07
N LYS A 81 7.87 5.40 -10.75
CA LYS A 81 8.27 6.43 -11.71
C LYS A 81 9.65 6.97 -11.38
N PHE A 82 10.52 7.01 -12.38
CA PHE A 82 11.73 7.82 -12.39
C PHE A 82 11.38 9.16 -13.02
N ILE A 83 11.69 10.27 -12.37
CA ILE A 83 11.37 11.62 -12.85
C ILE A 83 12.60 12.24 -13.47
N ASP A 84 12.57 12.48 -14.76
CA ASP A 84 13.63 13.11 -15.56
C ASP A 84 13.30 14.54 -16.03
N ASP A 85 12.07 15.03 -15.76
CA ASP A 85 11.64 16.40 -16.02
C ASP A 85 11.08 17.05 -14.74
N PRO A 86 11.59 18.22 -14.33
CA PRO A 86 11.05 18.95 -13.17
C PRO A 86 9.55 19.26 -13.28
N ALA A 87 9.03 19.45 -14.49
CA ALA A 87 7.62 19.76 -14.73
C ALA A 87 6.69 18.60 -14.31
N ASP A 88 7.20 17.37 -14.31
CA ASP A 88 6.43 16.17 -13.97
C ASP A 88 6.32 15.91 -12.46
N VAL A 89 7.19 16.53 -11.64
CA VAL A 89 7.31 16.21 -10.21
C VAL A 89 5.97 16.30 -9.48
N TYR A 90 5.30 17.44 -9.61
CA TYR A 90 4.05 17.68 -8.90
C TYR A 90 2.95 16.66 -9.29
N ASN A 91 2.70 16.52 -10.58
CA ASN A 91 1.64 15.64 -11.07
C ASN A 91 1.91 14.18 -10.75
N THR A 92 3.17 13.73 -10.85
CA THR A 92 3.57 12.36 -10.53
C THR A 92 3.40 12.05 -9.04
N ILE A 93 3.73 12.99 -8.14
CA ILE A 93 3.52 12.79 -6.69
C ILE A 93 2.03 12.65 -6.38
N ILE A 94 1.20 13.53 -6.95
CA ILE A 94 -0.26 13.48 -6.75
C ILE A 94 -0.84 12.16 -7.28
N GLU A 95 -0.47 11.76 -8.48
CA GLU A 95 -0.89 10.50 -9.09
C GLU A 95 -0.48 9.29 -8.22
N ALA A 96 0.76 9.27 -7.75
CA ALA A 96 1.26 8.20 -6.89
C ALA A 96 0.47 8.09 -5.58
N ILE A 97 0.16 9.22 -4.94
CA ILE A 97 -0.65 9.26 -3.72
C ILE A 97 -2.07 8.72 -4.00
N GLU A 98 -2.70 9.15 -5.09
CA GLU A 98 -4.01 8.65 -5.51
C GLU A 98 -3.99 7.13 -5.73
N ILE A 99 -2.98 6.61 -6.44
CA ILE A 99 -2.82 5.19 -6.69
C ILE A 99 -2.59 4.40 -5.39
N ALA A 100 -1.77 4.92 -4.47
CA ALA A 100 -1.49 4.26 -3.20
C ALA A 100 -2.76 4.08 -2.35
N LEU A 101 -3.65 5.08 -2.37
CA LEU A 101 -4.82 5.17 -1.51
C LEU A 101 -6.09 4.57 -2.11
N THR A 102 -6.17 4.42 -3.44
CA THR A 102 -7.40 3.97 -4.12
C THR A 102 -7.42 2.47 -4.39
N GLY A 103 -8.61 1.90 -4.39
CA GLY A 103 -8.81 0.48 -4.60
C GLY A 103 -8.15 -0.35 -3.50
N ARG A 104 -7.51 -1.46 -3.88
CA ARG A 104 -6.64 -2.21 -2.98
C ARG A 104 -5.41 -1.36 -2.71
N LYS A 105 -5.29 -0.80 -1.50
CA LYS A 105 -4.19 0.06 -1.10
C LYS A 105 -2.84 -0.65 -1.25
N GLY A 106 -1.75 0.11 -1.36
CA GLY A 106 -0.41 -0.50 -1.48
C GLY A 106 0.70 0.53 -1.70
N PRO A 107 1.95 0.09 -1.67
CA PRO A 107 3.11 0.95 -1.83
C PRO A 107 3.26 1.47 -3.26
N VAL A 108 3.86 2.65 -3.37
CA VAL A 108 4.28 3.29 -4.62
C VAL A 108 5.70 3.81 -4.45
N TRP A 109 6.45 3.93 -5.55
CA TRP A 109 7.84 4.40 -5.53
C TRP A 109 8.09 5.48 -6.57
N ILE A 110 8.65 6.60 -6.15
CA ILE A 110 9.13 7.68 -7.02
C ILE A 110 10.61 7.90 -6.77
N ASP A 111 11.40 7.99 -7.83
CA ASP A 111 12.83 8.27 -7.76
C ASP A 111 13.15 9.58 -8.49
N ILE A 112 13.81 10.53 -7.80
CA ILE A 112 14.03 11.89 -8.30
C ILE A 112 15.51 12.22 -8.25
N PRO A 113 16.18 12.43 -9.41
CA PRO A 113 17.57 12.90 -9.45
C PRO A 113 17.79 14.20 -8.70
N GLY A 114 18.98 14.37 -8.10
CA GLY A 114 19.28 15.50 -7.23
C GLY A 114 19.22 16.87 -7.91
N ASP A 115 19.57 16.96 -9.18
CA ASP A 115 19.45 18.19 -9.98
C ASP A 115 17.98 18.51 -10.32
N ILE A 116 17.16 17.51 -10.54
CA ILE A 116 15.71 17.68 -10.69
C ILE A 116 15.09 18.22 -9.40
N GLN A 117 15.48 17.69 -8.23
CA GLN A 117 15.01 18.18 -6.92
C GLN A 117 15.35 19.65 -6.66
N LEU A 118 16.48 20.12 -7.19
CA LEU A 118 16.95 21.50 -7.02
C LEU A 118 16.49 22.46 -8.13
N SER A 119 15.78 21.95 -9.13
CA SER A 119 15.27 22.78 -10.23
C SER A 119 14.13 23.69 -9.76
N PRO A 120 14.05 24.92 -10.31
CA PRO A 120 12.89 25.77 -10.06
C PRO A 120 11.61 25.10 -10.52
N MET A 121 10.62 25.02 -9.65
CA MET A 121 9.32 24.43 -9.94
C MET A 121 8.20 25.41 -9.65
N VAL A 122 7.20 25.46 -10.52
CA VAL A 122 5.95 26.19 -10.28
C VAL A 122 4.91 25.21 -9.79
N PHE A 123 4.53 25.32 -8.53
CA PHE A 123 3.46 24.50 -7.98
C PHE A 123 2.09 25.12 -8.29
N PRO A 124 1.18 24.40 -8.93
CA PRO A 124 -0.19 24.85 -9.06
C PRO A 124 -0.82 24.98 -7.67
N SER A 125 -1.72 25.93 -7.47
CA SER A 125 -2.44 26.04 -6.20
C SER A 125 -3.18 24.72 -5.91
N LEU A 126 -2.97 24.15 -4.72
CA LEU A 126 -3.59 22.92 -4.28
C LEU A 126 -5.12 23.04 -4.26
N LYS A 127 -5.79 22.67 -5.34
CA LYS A 127 -7.26 22.60 -5.45
C LYS A 127 -7.81 21.18 -5.64
N LYS A 128 -6.96 20.15 -5.61
CA LYS A 128 -7.45 18.76 -5.73
C LYS A 128 -7.66 18.16 -4.34
N SER A 129 -8.92 18.02 -3.94
CA SER A 129 -9.26 16.98 -2.97
C SER A 129 -9.05 15.62 -3.64
N PHE A 130 -8.32 14.73 -3.01
CA PHE A 130 -8.21 13.36 -3.46
C PHE A 130 -9.61 12.76 -3.46
N LYS A 131 -10.19 12.55 -4.64
CA LYS A 131 -11.42 11.78 -4.75
C LYS A 131 -11.05 10.33 -4.57
N ASN A 132 -11.48 9.73 -3.47
CA ASN A 132 -11.52 8.28 -3.40
C ASN A 132 -12.29 7.79 -4.63
N LYS A 133 -11.57 7.20 -5.58
CA LYS A 133 -12.21 6.53 -6.71
C LYS A 133 -12.96 5.36 -6.08
N GLU A 134 -14.29 5.44 -6.06
CA GLU A 134 -15.12 4.38 -5.52
C GLU A 134 -14.67 3.06 -6.16
N LEU A 135 -14.37 2.09 -5.31
CA LEU A 135 -14.19 0.72 -5.77
C LEU A 135 -15.47 0.34 -6.50
N SER A 136 -15.33 -0.27 -7.69
CA SER A 136 -16.45 -0.93 -8.33
C SER A 136 -17.18 -1.76 -7.27
N SER A 137 -18.39 -1.36 -6.92
CA SER A 137 -19.20 -2.08 -5.95
C SER A 137 -19.47 -3.46 -6.53
N TYR A 138 -18.82 -4.48 -5.98
CA TYR A 138 -19.26 -5.83 -6.22
C TYR A 138 -20.61 -5.96 -5.50
N SER A 139 -21.67 -6.21 -6.27
CA SER A 139 -22.95 -6.54 -5.67
C SER A 139 -22.80 -7.89 -4.97
N VAL A 140 -22.85 -7.87 -3.65
CA VAL A 140 -22.99 -9.11 -2.87
C VAL A 140 -24.45 -9.52 -2.97
N ASP A 141 -24.71 -10.76 -3.35
CA ASP A 141 -26.05 -11.35 -3.27
C ASP A 141 -26.41 -11.53 -1.79
N SER A 142 -27.03 -10.49 -1.22
CA SER A 142 -27.42 -10.44 0.19
C SER A 142 -28.47 -11.50 0.52
N ASP A 143 -29.35 -11.85 -0.42
CA ASP A 143 -30.43 -12.81 -0.20
C ASP A 143 -29.90 -14.25 -0.10
N THR A 144 -28.93 -14.58 -0.97
CA THR A 144 -28.23 -15.87 -0.87
C THR A 144 -27.44 -15.95 0.44
N LEU A 145 -26.72 -14.89 0.83
CA LEU A 145 -25.99 -14.86 2.09
C LEU A 145 -26.92 -15.03 3.30
N ASP A 146 -28.01 -14.29 3.37
CA ASP A 146 -28.99 -14.41 4.44
C ASP A 146 -29.65 -15.80 4.50
N THR A 147 -29.89 -16.40 3.34
CA THR A 147 -30.42 -17.77 3.27
C THR A 147 -29.42 -18.79 3.80
N LEU A 148 -28.19 -18.70 3.43
CA LEU A 148 -27.10 -19.56 3.92
C LEU A 148 -26.92 -19.43 5.44
N MET A 149 -26.94 -18.20 5.93
CA MET A 149 -26.81 -17.93 7.36
C MET A 149 -27.99 -18.49 8.17
N LYS A 150 -29.22 -18.35 7.69
CA LYS A 150 -30.43 -18.91 8.34
C LYS A 150 -30.44 -20.44 8.36
N ARG A 151 -29.83 -21.10 7.37
CA ARG A 151 -29.71 -22.56 7.30
C ARG A 151 -28.57 -23.13 8.09
N SER A 152 -27.60 -22.28 8.46
CA SER A 152 -26.37 -22.71 9.15
C SER A 152 -26.67 -22.97 10.63
N GLU A 153 -26.38 -24.17 11.10
CA GLU A 153 -26.50 -24.53 12.52
C GLU A 153 -25.32 -24.00 13.35
N ARG A 154 -24.17 -23.80 12.72
CA ARG A 154 -22.92 -23.40 13.38
C ARG A 154 -22.15 -22.36 12.53
N PRO A 155 -22.71 -21.18 12.31
CA PRO A 155 -22.05 -20.14 11.54
C PRO A 155 -20.79 -19.64 12.25
N LEU A 156 -19.75 -19.41 11.50
CA LEU A 156 -18.48 -18.86 11.97
C LEU A 156 -17.97 -17.84 10.96
N VAL A 157 -17.58 -16.67 11.44
CA VAL A 157 -16.97 -15.63 10.59
C VAL A 157 -15.45 -15.69 10.68
N LEU A 158 -14.79 -15.71 9.53
CA LEU A 158 -13.34 -15.51 9.43
C LEU A 158 -13.04 -14.02 9.14
N ALA A 159 -12.55 -13.30 10.13
CA ALA A 159 -12.26 -11.88 10.06
C ALA A 159 -10.80 -11.62 9.69
N GLY A 160 -10.56 -10.98 8.55
CA GLY A 160 -9.24 -10.61 8.06
C GLY A 160 -8.96 -9.10 8.13
N TYR A 161 -7.75 -8.69 7.75
CA TYR A 161 -7.30 -7.29 7.79
C TYR A 161 -8.08 -6.37 6.82
N GLY A 162 -8.75 -6.93 5.81
CA GLY A 162 -9.57 -6.18 4.86
C GLY A 162 -10.68 -5.33 5.51
N ILE A 163 -11.21 -5.77 6.66
CA ILE A 163 -12.20 -5.02 7.44
C ILE A 163 -11.65 -3.68 7.91
N ARG A 164 -10.40 -3.67 8.40
CA ARG A 164 -9.73 -2.41 8.79
C ARG A 164 -9.40 -1.53 7.58
N GLN A 165 -8.96 -2.14 6.49
CA GLN A 165 -8.61 -1.39 5.29
C GLN A 165 -9.80 -0.69 4.62
N SER A 166 -10.99 -1.27 4.76
CA SER A 166 -12.25 -0.68 4.29
C SER A 166 -12.85 0.33 5.27
N ASN A 167 -12.23 0.54 6.44
CA ASN A 167 -12.75 1.36 7.54
C ASN A 167 -14.13 0.89 8.06
N THR A 168 -14.41 -0.43 8.02
CA THR A 168 -15.69 -1.02 8.42
C THR A 168 -15.60 -1.84 9.71
N VAL A 169 -14.68 -1.48 10.62
CA VAL A 169 -14.50 -2.21 11.89
C VAL A 169 -15.73 -2.12 12.78
N GLU A 170 -16.36 -0.94 12.87
CA GLU A 170 -17.53 -0.73 13.72
C GLU A 170 -18.77 -1.44 13.13
N GLU A 171 -18.95 -1.41 11.82
CA GLU A 171 -20.01 -2.17 11.14
C GLU A 171 -19.81 -3.68 11.33
N PHE A 172 -18.57 -4.15 11.29
CA PHE A 172 -18.24 -5.54 11.59
C PHE A 172 -18.63 -5.93 13.02
N LYS A 173 -18.31 -5.10 14.02
CA LYS A 173 -18.69 -5.32 15.41
C LYS A 173 -20.21 -5.40 15.57
N GLN A 174 -20.92 -4.42 15.01
CA GLN A 174 -22.37 -4.41 15.01
C GLN A 174 -22.97 -5.66 14.36
N PHE A 175 -22.45 -6.10 13.23
CA PHE A 175 -22.87 -7.32 12.55
C PHE A 175 -22.70 -8.56 13.44
N ILE A 176 -21.53 -8.73 14.07
CA ILE A 176 -21.25 -9.85 14.96
C ILE A 176 -22.18 -9.86 16.17
N GLU A 177 -22.39 -8.70 16.79
CA GLU A 177 -23.24 -8.56 17.98
C GLU A 177 -24.73 -8.79 17.67
N GLN A 178 -25.23 -8.16 16.62
CA GLN A 178 -26.64 -8.29 16.21
C GLN A 178 -27.01 -9.72 15.78
N ARG A 179 -26.08 -10.39 15.10
CA ARG A 179 -26.29 -11.78 14.64
C ARG A 179 -25.92 -12.81 15.68
N ASN A 180 -25.26 -12.40 16.78
CA ASN A 180 -24.74 -13.28 17.84
C ASN A 180 -23.92 -14.44 17.27
N ILE A 181 -23.00 -14.14 16.32
CA ILE A 181 -22.18 -15.12 15.62
C ILE A 181 -20.74 -15.05 16.14
N PRO A 182 -20.10 -16.17 16.46
CA PRO A 182 -18.69 -16.18 16.80
C PRO A 182 -17.81 -15.90 15.59
N PHE A 183 -16.62 -15.38 15.85
CA PHE A 183 -15.61 -15.17 14.80
C PHE A 183 -14.22 -15.66 15.23
N VAL A 184 -13.44 -16.03 14.24
CA VAL A 184 -12.00 -16.22 14.34
C VAL A 184 -11.31 -15.12 13.51
N SER A 185 -10.17 -14.65 13.96
CA SER A 185 -9.42 -13.62 13.23
C SER A 185 -8.15 -14.14 12.61
N THR A 186 -7.74 -13.56 11.49
CA THR A 186 -6.34 -13.62 11.06
C THR A 186 -5.49 -12.73 11.95
N TYR A 187 -4.16 -12.76 11.77
CA TYR A 187 -3.24 -11.95 12.58
C TYR A 187 -3.60 -10.46 12.59
N GLY A 188 -4.02 -9.89 11.47
CA GLY A 188 -4.36 -8.47 11.32
C GLY A 188 -5.73 -8.04 11.88
N GLY A 189 -6.52 -8.96 12.40
CA GLY A 189 -7.85 -8.68 12.96
C GLY A 189 -8.01 -9.03 14.45
N ARG A 190 -6.90 -9.29 15.15
CA ARG A 190 -6.92 -9.74 16.55
C ARG A 190 -7.50 -8.73 17.54
N ASP A 191 -7.43 -7.47 17.21
CA ASP A 191 -7.83 -6.34 18.05
C ASP A 191 -9.22 -5.77 17.71
N TYR A 192 -9.99 -6.45 16.88
CA TYR A 192 -11.37 -6.03 16.58
C TYR A 192 -12.27 -6.08 17.81
N PHE A 193 -12.07 -7.06 18.66
CA PHE A 193 -12.77 -7.21 19.94
C PHE A 193 -11.76 -7.43 21.07
N PRO A 194 -12.12 -7.10 22.32
CA PRO A 194 -11.34 -7.51 23.49
C PRO A 194 -11.15 -9.03 23.55
N ASN A 195 -10.02 -9.48 24.10
CA ASN A 195 -9.67 -10.91 24.16
C ASN A 195 -10.67 -11.76 24.97
N ASP A 196 -11.37 -11.14 25.90
CA ASP A 196 -12.41 -11.76 26.75
C ASP A 196 -13.81 -11.68 26.16
N SER A 197 -13.95 -11.18 24.95
CA SER A 197 -15.23 -11.13 24.27
C SER A 197 -15.76 -12.53 23.98
N LYS A 198 -17.02 -12.78 24.33
CA LYS A 198 -17.71 -14.05 24.03
C LYS A 198 -17.80 -14.40 22.55
N TYR A 199 -17.61 -13.42 21.67
CA TYR A 199 -17.65 -13.59 20.21
C TYR A 199 -16.30 -14.01 19.63
N SER A 200 -15.18 -13.67 20.29
CA SER A 200 -13.84 -13.98 19.80
C SER A 200 -13.41 -15.38 20.23
N ILE A 201 -13.42 -16.32 19.29
CA ILE A 201 -12.93 -17.69 19.57
C ILE A 201 -11.40 -17.74 19.60
N GLY A 202 -10.74 -16.86 18.84
CA GLY A 202 -9.28 -16.77 18.80
C GLY A 202 -8.75 -16.41 17.42
N ALA A 203 -7.45 -16.56 17.25
CA ALA A 203 -6.76 -16.27 16.00
C ALA A 203 -6.33 -17.55 15.30
N ILE A 204 -6.46 -17.57 13.98
CA ILE A 204 -6.02 -18.66 13.11
C ILE A 204 -4.64 -18.37 12.50
N GLY A 205 -4.03 -19.39 11.92
CA GLY A 205 -2.75 -19.33 11.21
C GLY A 205 -1.59 -19.88 12.03
N GLN A 206 -0.37 -19.76 11.49
CA GLN A 206 0.85 -20.33 12.07
C GLN A 206 1.13 -19.88 13.52
N ARG A 207 0.67 -18.68 13.89
CA ARG A 207 0.74 -18.13 15.26
C ARG A 207 -0.66 -17.97 15.86
N GLY A 208 -1.56 -18.86 15.50
CA GLY A 208 -2.92 -18.88 16.00
C GLY A 208 -3.02 -19.30 17.46
N SER A 209 -4.20 -19.08 18.04
CA SER A 209 -4.53 -19.61 19.36
C SER A 209 -4.92 -21.10 19.25
N ARG A 210 -4.97 -21.80 20.42
CA ARG A 210 -5.34 -23.21 20.46
C ARG A 210 -6.77 -23.47 19.91
N ALA A 211 -7.64 -22.51 20.01
CA ALA A 211 -9.04 -22.62 19.59
C ALA A 211 -9.30 -22.10 18.17
N GLY A 212 -8.32 -21.39 17.56
CA GLY A 212 -8.43 -20.81 16.21
C GLY A 212 -7.87 -21.72 15.11
#